data_039ba3471597ced467d9f142267c8386
#
_entry.id   039ba3471597ced467d9f142267c8386
#
_cell.length_a   1.000
_cell.length_b   1.000
_cell.length_c   1.000
_cell.angle_alpha   90.00
_cell.angle_beta   90.00
_cell.angle_gamma   90.00
#
_symmetry.space_group_name_H-M   'P 1'
#
loop_
_entity.id
_entity.type
_entity.pdbx_description
1 polymer ?
#
loop_
_entity_poly.entity_id
_entity_poly.type
_entity_poly.pdbx_seq_one_letter_code
_entity_poly.pdbx_strand_id
1 'polypeptide(L)'
;MDYGARPRTLKMRFKWDMNTDPQERIASIKFLPVNAEDELEKEVTLTVKQEAAPEITDDRRGDSIAIVIASTKMRSMMNWDASERLDYWLGVTVWERTDKDVTPEKIGRVRSVEFRLLNTKEVLPVEIGKIKYLETLVIYGNTNTSLLPSPYRIGNALAELKYLKNLTISALGITTIDKNELKEPCKVLRTLDVSGNNFTSIPYDLTPTNYPELLNLSLTGNRRYSSITDLSTETRDNPGLRIDASSSSFKNLLKWEKLKSLSLSYNLIYGQLPTFINSYNGSLEYGVSAYTDEDILKNDTLMSASDEVKAKLKTIPKILPNAELFSINLNFLTGDDLPDWLLYHPRFARFDPFTLIYTQDSGKDMKGNIPGFKNEPSNLEWFYERYPKARPTLTDN
;
A
#
# COMPACT_ATOMS: atom_id res chain seq x y z
N MET A 1 -49.91 39.39 -36.97
CA MET A 1 -48.81 38.66 -37.69
C MET A 1 -48.57 37.37 -36.98
N ASP A 2 -49.05 36.34 -37.60
CA ASP A 2 -48.89 34.97 -37.04
C ASP A 2 -47.46 34.47 -37.34
N TYR A 3 -46.63 34.49 -36.35
CA TYR A 3 -45.30 33.87 -36.45
C TYR A 3 -45.49 32.38 -36.34
N GLY A 4 -45.77 31.72 -37.45
CA GLY A 4 -45.87 30.26 -37.52
C GLY A 4 -44.76 29.60 -36.76
N ALA A 5 -45.11 28.85 -35.73
CA ALA A 5 -44.21 28.12 -34.89
C ALA A 5 -43.43 27.08 -35.75
N ARG A 6 -42.18 27.40 -36.05
CA ARG A 6 -41.30 26.40 -36.69
C ARG A 6 -41.09 25.27 -35.70
N PRO A 7 -41.24 24.01 -36.09
CA PRO A 7 -40.96 22.91 -35.22
C PRO A 7 -39.50 22.98 -34.77
N ARG A 8 -39.28 23.11 -33.48
CA ARG A 8 -37.94 23.14 -32.90
C ARG A 8 -37.55 21.70 -32.52
N THR A 9 -36.48 21.21 -33.09
CA THR A 9 -35.91 19.92 -32.71
C THR A 9 -34.94 20.17 -31.57
N LEU A 10 -35.23 19.61 -30.39
CA LEU A 10 -34.31 19.58 -29.27
C LEU A 10 -33.52 18.27 -29.31
N LYS A 11 -32.21 18.38 -29.44
CA LYS A 11 -31.31 17.22 -29.31
C LYS A 11 -30.82 17.14 -27.89
N MET A 12 -31.13 16.06 -27.21
CA MET A 12 -30.60 15.74 -25.87
C MET A 12 -29.69 14.50 -25.94
N ARG A 13 -28.59 14.56 -25.23
CA ARG A 13 -27.68 13.42 -25.10
C ARG A 13 -27.74 12.92 -23.67
N PHE A 14 -28.05 11.66 -23.51
CA PHE A 14 -28.04 10.97 -22.24
C PHE A 14 -26.82 10.07 -22.17
N LYS A 15 -26.17 10.01 -21.00
CA LYS A 15 -25.10 9.08 -20.70
C LYS A 15 -25.57 8.19 -19.55
N TRP A 16 -25.40 6.89 -19.72
CA TRP A 16 -25.74 5.90 -18.71
C TRP A 16 -24.47 5.14 -18.32
N ASP A 17 -24.37 4.80 -17.06
CA ASP A 17 -23.38 3.84 -16.61
C ASP A 17 -23.87 2.40 -16.93
N MET A 18 -22.94 1.49 -17.17
CA MET A 18 -23.28 0.08 -17.41
C MET A 18 -24.11 -0.47 -16.25
N ASN A 19 -25.09 -1.31 -16.55
CA ASN A 19 -25.77 -2.05 -15.51
C ASN A 19 -24.82 -3.11 -14.92
N THR A 20 -24.54 -2.99 -13.64
CA THR A 20 -23.65 -3.91 -12.89
C THR A 20 -24.42 -4.93 -12.07
N ASP A 21 -25.76 -4.89 -12.11
CA ASP A 21 -26.61 -5.79 -11.34
C ASP A 21 -27.04 -7.00 -12.20
N PRO A 22 -27.27 -8.15 -11.58
CA PRO A 22 -27.71 -9.36 -12.27
C PRO A 22 -29.16 -9.28 -12.77
N GLN A 23 -29.83 -8.16 -12.57
CA GLN A 23 -31.19 -7.90 -13.04
C GLN A 23 -31.20 -6.73 -14.02
N GLU A 24 -32.13 -6.77 -14.98
CA GLU A 24 -32.34 -5.64 -15.88
C GLU A 24 -32.79 -4.39 -15.11
N ARG A 25 -32.43 -3.23 -15.63
CA ARG A 25 -32.88 -1.93 -15.11
C ARG A 25 -33.75 -1.23 -16.13
N ILE A 26 -34.83 -0.60 -15.64
CA ILE A 26 -35.70 0.24 -16.44
C ILE A 26 -35.74 1.62 -15.83
N ALA A 27 -35.45 2.63 -16.63
CA ALA A 27 -35.56 4.03 -16.25
C ALA A 27 -36.53 4.75 -17.19
N SER A 28 -37.36 5.63 -16.63
CA SER A 28 -38.28 6.46 -17.41
C SER A 28 -37.97 7.94 -17.21
N ILE A 29 -37.83 8.65 -18.31
CA ILE A 29 -37.62 10.09 -18.32
C ILE A 29 -38.89 10.73 -18.90
N LYS A 30 -39.54 11.59 -18.09
CA LYS A 30 -40.73 12.30 -18.49
C LYS A 30 -40.37 13.71 -18.92
N PHE A 31 -40.84 14.10 -20.08
CA PHE A 31 -40.75 15.45 -20.61
C PHE A 31 -42.13 16.09 -20.44
N LEU A 32 -42.21 17.11 -19.62
CA LEU A 32 -43.43 17.86 -19.35
C LEU A 32 -43.33 19.21 -20.07
N PRO A 33 -44.38 19.66 -20.78
CA PRO A 33 -44.43 21.00 -21.31
C PRO A 33 -44.45 22.04 -20.19
N VAL A 34 -43.68 23.12 -20.33
CA VAL A 34 -43.52 24.15 -19.27
C VAL A 34 -44.72 25.06 -19.12
N ASN A 35 -45.50 25.24 -20.18
CA ASN A 35 -46.69 26.10 -20.21
C ASN A 35 -47.82 25.39 -20.94
N ALA A 36 -48.34 24.34 -20.34
CA ALA A 36 -49.48 23.63 -20.92
C ALA A 36 -50.78 24.41 -20.64
N GLU A 37 -51.11 25.38 -21.48
CA GLU A 37 -52.45 26.02 -21.48
C GLU A 37 -53.45 25.27 -22.35
N ASP A 38 -52.98 24.32 -23.18
CA ASP A 38 -53.79 23.52 -24.09
C ASP A 38 -53.79 22.05 -23.72
N GLU A 39 -54.95 21.42 -23.67
CA GLU A 39 -55.15 19.99 -23.47
C GLU A 39 -54.47 19.08 -24.55
N LEU A 40 -53.85 19.67 -25.55
CA LEU A 40 -53.15 18.99 -26.65
C LEU A 40 -51.65 18.76 -26.37
N GLU A 41 -51.09 19.40 -25.36
CA GLU A 41 -49.68 19.21 -25.00
C GLU A 41 -49.52 17.94 -24.15
N LYS A 42 -49.02 16.90 -24.78
CA LYS A 42 -48.88 15.59 -24.14
C LYS A 42 -47.52 15.42 -23.49
N GLU A 43 -47.53 14.86 -22.28
CA GLU A 43 -46.34 14.28 -21.66
C GLU A 43 -45.69 13.28 -22.62
N VAL A 44 -44.39 13.40 -22.81
CA VAL A 44 -43.59 12.43 -23.53
C VAL A 44 -42.73 11.64 -22.55
N THR A 45 -42.88 10.33 -22.53
CA THR A 45 -42.08 9.45 -21.70
C THR A 45 -41.08 8.67 -22.57
N LEU A 46 -39.80 8.82 -22.26
CA LEU A 46 -38.73 7.98 -22.78
C LEU A 46 -38.45 6.86 -21.79
N THR A 47 -38.63 5.62 -22.17
CA THR A 47 -38.25 4.46 -21.37
C THR A 47 -36.95 3.88 -21.89
N VAL A 48 -35.97 3.76 -21.00
CA VAL A 48 -34.67 3.15 -21.26
C VAL A 48 -34.59 1.83 -20.51
N LYS A 49 -34.35 0.77 -21.21
CA LYS A 49 -34.11 -0.56 -20.66
C LYS A 49 -32.64 -0.92 -20.81
N GLN A 50 -32.01 -1.32 -19.69
CA GLN A 50 -30.66 -1.87 -19.67
C GLN A 50 -30.74 -3.35 -19.30
N GLU A 51 -30.11 -4.18 -20.10
CA GLU A 51 -29.99 -5.62 -19.78
C GLU A 51 -29.22 -5.85 -18.48
N ALA A 52 -29.37 -7.04 -17.90
CA ALA A 52 -28.60 -7.49 -16.75
C ALA A 52 -27.10 -7.48 -17.04
N ALA A 53 -26.29 -7.35 -15.99
CA ALA A 53 -24.84 -7.53 -16.12
C ALA A 53 -24.52 -8.90 -16.72
N PRO A 54 -23.52 -9.00 -17.61
CA PRO A 54 -23.07 -10.28 -18.14
C PRO A 54 -22.59 -11.21 -17.01
N GLU A 55 -22.81 -12.51 -17.18
CA GLU A 55 -22.30 -13.51 -16.25
C GLU A 55 -20.76 -13.54 -16.25
N ILE A 56 -20.16 -13.60 -15.06
CA ILE A 56 -18.71 -13.75 -14.88
C ILE A 56 -18.36 -15.23 -14.89
N THR A 57 -17.88 -15.69 -16.02
CA THR A 57 -17.44 -17.09 -16.22
C THR A 57 -15.99 -17.30 -15.74
N ASP A 58 -15.56 -18.55 -15.44
CA ASP A 58 -14.17 -18.85 -15.04
C ASP A 58 -13.27 -19.03 -16.26
N ASP A 59 -13.17 -17.97 -17.06
CA ASP A 59 -12.33 -17.91 -18.26
C ASP A 59 -11.80 -16.49 -18.50
N ARG A 60 -11.08 -16.29 -19.60
CA ARG A 60 -10.54 -14.98 -19.99
C ARG A 60 -11.63 -13.92 -20.19
N ARG A 61 -12.78 -14.32 -20.70
CA ARG A 61 -13.93 -13.43 -20.89
C ARG A 61 -14.51 -13.00 -19.54
N GLY A 62 -14.63 -13.95 -18.62
CA GLY A 62 -15.07 -13.66 -17.25
C GLY A 62 -14.14 -12.70 -16.52
N ASP A 63 -12.81 -12.84 -16.70
CA ASP A 63 -11.85 -11.88 -16.13
C ASP A 63 -12.11 -10.46 -16.65
N SER A 64 -12.33 -10.28 -17.97
CA SER A 64 -12.63 -8.96 -18.54
C SER A 64 -13.95 -8.38 -18.02
N ILE A 65 -14.99 -9.19 -17.93
CA ILE A 65 -16.29 -8.78 -17.36
C ILE A 65 -16.12 -8.37 -15.89
N ALA A 66 -15.40 -9.16 -15.10
CA ALA A 66 -15.15 -8.86 -13.69
C ALA A 66 -14.44 -7.52 -13.50
N ILE A 67 -13.41 -7.24 -14.31
CA ILE A 67 -12.69 -5.97 -14.29
C ILE A 67 -13.61 -4.80 -14.64
N VAL A 68 -14.40 -4.89 -15.71
CA VAL A 68 -15.30 -3.81 -16.14
C VAL A 68 -16.37 -3.53 -15.09
N ILE A 69 -17.00 -4.57 -14.53
CA ILE A 69 -18.00 -4.40 -13.47
C ILE A 69 -17.36 -3.78 -12.24
N ALA A 70 -16.21 -4.29 -11.79
CA ALA A 70 -15.50 -3.75 -10.63
C ALA A 70 -15.10 -2.28 -10.86
N SER A 71 -14.56 -1.96 -12.02
CA SER A 71 -14.20 -0.60 -12.44
C SER A 71 -15.39 0.36 -12.38
N THR A 72 -16.53 -0.07 -12.89
CA THR A 72 -17.77 0.73 -12.89
C THR A 72 -18.26 0.99 -11.47
N LYS A 73 -18.30 -0.06 -10.63
CA LYS A 73 -18.71 0.05 -9.22
C LYS A 73 -17.78 0.98 -8.42
N MET A 74 -16.48 0.90 -8.66
CA MET A 74 -15.46 1.73 -8.02
C MET A 74 -15.35 3.14 -8.62
N ARG A 75 -16.08 3.45 -9.70
CA ARG A 75 -15.90 4.70 -10.47
C ARG A 75 -14.44 4.94 -10.83
N SER A 76 -13.80 3.92 -11.35
CA SER A 76 -12.42 3.99 -11.78
C SER A 76 -12.26 4.96 -12.95
N MET A 77 -11.11 5.63 -12.99
CA MET A 77 -10.71 6.49 -14.13
C MET A 77 -10.29 5.64 -15.34
N MET A 78 -10.07 4.35 -15.15
CA MET A 78 -9.67 3.44 -16.23
C MET A 78 -10.86 3.21 -17.16
N ASN A 79 -10.66 3.51 -18.43
CA ASN A 79 -11.69 3.37 -19.46
C ASN A 79 -11.30 2.24 -20.40
N TRP A 80 -11.66 1.02 -20.04
CA TRP A 80 -11.40 -0.16 -20.85
C TRP A 80 -12.54 -0.43 -21.83
N ASP A 81 -12.17 -0.70 -23.08
CA ASP A 81 -13.10 -1.12 -24.10
C ASP A 81 -13.21 -2.66 -24.11
N ALA A 82 -14.39 -3.17 -23.76
CA ALA A 82 -14.63 -4.61 -23.72
C ALA A 82 -14.54 -5.32 -25.08
N SER A 83 -14.50 -4.57 -26.18
CA SER A 83 -14.26 -5.11 -27.52
C SER A 83 -12.78 -5.35 -27.82
N GLU A 84 -11.88 -4.75 -27.06
CA GLU A 84 -10.45 -4.94 -27.20
C GLU A 84 -9.94 -6.13 -26.40
N ARG A 85 -8.77 -6.63 -26.79
CA ARG A 85 -8.11 -7.72 -26.07
C ARG A 85 -7.57 -7.19 -24.71
N LEU A 86 -7.68 -8.02 -23.68
CA LEU A 86 -7.19 -7.72 -22.32
C LEU A 86 -5.73 -7.26 -22.26
N ASP A 87 -4.87 -7.83 -23.11
CA ASP A 87 -3.44 -7.51 -23.16
C ASP A 87 -3.14 -6.11 -23.72
N TYR A 88 -4.13 -5.42 -24.29
CA TYR A 88 -4.04 -4.01 -24.71
C TYR A 88 -4.63 -3.04 -23.68
N TRP A 89 -5.22 -3.54 -22.61
CA TRP A 89 -5.80 -2.68 -21.59
C TRP A 89 -4.72 -2.07 -20.71
N LEU A 90 -4.69 -0.76 -20.63
CA LEU A 90 -3.75 -0.04 -19.77
C LEU A 90 -3.87 -0.51 -18.32
N GLY A 91 -2.74 -0.88 -17.71
CA GLY A 91 -2.71 -1.37 -16.33
C GLY A 91 -3.16 -2.82 -16.14
N VAL A 92 -3.41 -3.55 -17.24
CA VAL A 92 -3.72 -4.98 -17.20
C VAL A 92 -2.60 -5.78 -17.86
N THR A 93 -2.18 -6.87 -17.23
CA THR A 93 -1.29 -7.87 -17.83
C THR A 93 -1.92 -9.25 -17.73
N VAL A 94 -1.58 -10.11 -18.66
CA VAL A 94 -2.06 -11.50 -18.68
C VAL A 94 -0.89 -12.46 -18.48
N TRP A 95 -1.19 -13.66 -18.01
CA TRP A 95 -0.20 -14.74 -17.92
C TRP A 95 0.23 -15.17 -19.32
N GLU A 96 1.55 -15.17 -19.56
CA GLU A 96 2.17 -15.65 -20.79
C GLU A 96 2.82 -17.03 -20.59
N ARG A 97 3.05 -17.75 -21.70
CA ARG A 97 3.69 -19.07 -21.64
C ARG A 97 5.11 -19.06 -21.08
N THR A 98 5.78 -17.91 -21.16
CA THR A 98 7.17 -17.69 -20.71
C THR A 98 7.25 -17.29 -19.25
N ASP A 99 6.12 -17.03 -18.61
CA ASP A 99 6.10 -16.62 -17.21
C ASP A 99 6.54 -17.75 -16.28
N LYS A 100 7.27 -17.38 -15.24
CA LYS A 100 7.62 -18.30 -14.17
C LYS A 100 6.34 -18.77 -13.44
N ASP A 101 6.27 -20.03 -13.10
CA ASP A 101 5.17 -20.67 -12.37
C ASP A 101 3.82 -20.63 -13.13
N VAL A 102 3.86 -20.44 -14.47
CA VAL A 102 2.67 -20.50 -15.30
C VAL A 102 2.24 -21.97 -15.50
N THR A 103 0.92 -22.17 -15.47
CA THR A 103 0.28 -23.45 -15.78
C THR A 103 -0.68 -23.26 -16.96
N PRO A 104 -1.06 -24.31 -17.70
CA PRO A 104 -1.90 -24.16 -18.89
C PRO A 104 -3.19 -23.36 -18.65
N GLU A 105 -3.83 -23.55 -17.49
CA GLU A 105 -5.07 -22.86 -17.13
C GLU A 105 -4.91 -21.37 -16.82
N LYS A 106 -3.67 -20.91 -16.55
CA LYS A 106 -3.37 -19.49 -16.32
C LYS A 106 -3.15 -18.73 -17.63
N ILE A 107 -2.71 -19.41 -18.69
CA ILE A 107 -2.32 -18.73 -19.94
C ILE A 107 -3.47 -17.89 -20.47
N GLY A 108 -3.19 -16.60 -20.69
CA GLY A 108 -4.16 -15.62 -21.17
C GLY A 108 -5.14 -15.09 -20.11
N ARG A 109 -5.13 -15.61 -18.88
CA ARG A 109 -5.90 -15.08 -17.74
C ARG A 109 -5.21 -13.84 -17.17
N VAL A 110 -5.95 -13.00 -16.50
CA VAL A 110 -5.39 -11.77 -15.88
C VAL A 110 -4.38 -12.13 -14.80
N ARG A 111 -3.18 -11.57 -14.91
CA ARG A 111 -2.09 -11.68 -13.95
C ARG A 111 -2.01 -10.46 -13.04
N SER A 112 -2.19 -9.27 -13.62
CA SER A 112 -2.10 -8.01 -12.90
C SER A 112 -3.19 -7.07 -13.36
N VAL A 113 -3.74 -6.29 -12.42
CA VAL A 113 -4.65 -5.19 -12.74
C VAL A 113 -4.41 -4.00 -11.84
N GLU A 114 -4.47 -2.80 -12.42
CA GLU A 114 -4.38 -1.52 -11.73
C GLU A 114 -5.68 -0.75 -11.88
N PHE A 115 -6.27 -0.32 -10.77
CA PHE A 115 -7.41 0.59 -10.73
C PHE A 115 -6.99 1.94 -10.18
N ARG A 116 -7.44 3.01 -10.83
CA ARG A 116 -7.30 4.39 -10.35
C ARG A 116 -8.69 4.95 -10.13
N LEU A 117 -9.00 5.32 -8.89
CA LEU A 117 -10.33 5.69 -8.47
C LEU A 117 -10.50 7.21 -8.46
N LEU A 118 -11.65 7.69 -8.97
CA LEU A 118 -12.01 9.10 -8.89
C LEU A 118 -12.46 9.48 -7.48
N ASN A 119 -13.43 8.78 -6.98
CA ASN A 119 -14.00 8.98 -5.64
C ASN A 119 -14.97 7.83 -5.34
N THR A 120 -14.73 7.08 -4.29
CA THR A 120 -15.68 6.05 -3.86
C THR A 120 -15.70 5.94 -2.34
N LYS A 121 -16.88 5.60 -1.81
CA LYS A 121 -17.12 5.38 -0.38
C LYS A 121 -17.50 3.95 -0.08
N GLU A 122 -17.39 3.08 -1.07
CA GLU A 122 -17.94 1.72 -1.01
C GLU A 122 -16.86 0.70 -0.69
N VAL A 123 -17.30 -0.49 -0.30
CA VAL A 123 -16.46 -1.67 -0.13
C VAL A 123 -15.91 -2.10 -1.50
N LEU A 124 -14.74 -2.73 -1.54
CA LEU A 124 -14.21 -3.30 -2.78
C LEU A 124 -15.22 -4.27 -3.39
N PRO A 125 -15.48 -4.17 -4.70
CA PRO A 125 -16.41 -5.05 -5.39
C PRO A 125 -15.97 -6.51 -5.33
N VAL A 126 -16.89 -7.39 -4.99
CA VAL A 126 -16.63 -8.84 -4.90
C VAL A 126 -16.21 -9.46 -6.23
N GLU A 127 -16.50 -8.79 -7.33
CA GLU A 127 -16.11 -9.20 -8.67
C GLU A 127 -14.59 -9.28 -8.85
N ILE A 128 -13.81 -8.49 -8.10
CA ILE A 128 -12.34 -8.60 -8.10
C ILE A 128 -11.91 -10.02 -7.70
N GLY A 129 -12.59 -10.62 -6.73
CA GLY A 129 -12.34 -11.99 -6.29
C GLY A 129 -12.63 -13.07 -7.33
N LYS A 130 -13.31 -12.73 -8.44
CA LYS A 130 -13.55 -13.63 -9.57
C LYS A 130 -12.36 -13.73 -10.53
N ILE A 131 -11.39 -12.81 -10.43
CA ILE A 131 -10.15 -12.84 -11.22
C ILE A 131 -9.19 -13.84 -10.59
N LYS A 132 -9.47 -15.10 -10.75
CA LYS A 132 -8.94 -16.25 -10.01
C LYS A 132 -7.41 -16.34 -9.94
N TYR A 133 -6.72 -15.97 -11.02
CA TYR A 133 -5.27 -16.12 -11.18
C TYR A 133 -4.50 -14.82 -10.99
N LEU A 134 -5.13 -13.81 -10.36
CA LEU A 134 -4.52 -12.52 -10.07
C LEU A 134 -3.30 -12.69 -9.16
N GLU A 135 -2.14 -12.22 -9.62
CA GLU A 135 -0.89 -12.20 -8.86
C GLU A 135 -0.58 -10.81 -8.27
N THR A 136 -0.98 -9.76 -8.99
CA THR A 136 -0.74 -8.37 -8.57
C THR A 136 -2.01 -7.54 -8.68
N LEU A 137 -2.39 -6.91 -7.60
CA LEU A 137 -3.50 -5.96 -7.54
C LEU A 137 -2.99 -4.61 -7.06
N VAL A 138 -3.27 -3.58 -7.84
CA VAL A 138 -2.95 -2.20 -7.47
C VAL A 138 -4.23 -1.36 -7.51
N ILE A 139 -4.52 -0.68 -6.41
CA ILE A 139 -5.66 0.23 -6.31
C ILE A 139 -5.18 1.56 -5.72
N TYR A 140 -5.22 2.59 -6.54
CA TYR A 140 -4.93 3.96 -6.11
C TYR A 140 -6.21 4.76 -5.95
N GLY A 141 -6.40 5.30 -4.78
CA GLY A 141 -7.43 6.30 -4.51
C GLY A 141 -7.02 7.68 -5.04
N ASN A 142 -7.93 8.63 -4.91
CA ASN A 142 -7.66 10.01 -5.27
C ASN A 142 -7.10 10.78 -4.05
N THR A 143 -5.84 11.16 -4.11
CA THR A 143 -5.18 11.93 -3.05
C THR A 143 -5.75 13.33 -2.85
N ASN A 144 -6.44 13.89 -3.86
CA ASN A 144 -7.06 15.22 -3.80
C ASN A 144 -8.45 15.22 -3.17
N THR A 145 -9.10 14.07 -3.05
CA THR A 145 -10.37 13.96 -2.32
C THR A 145 -10.04 13.86 -0.84
N SER A 146 -9.86 15.00 -0.25
CA SER A 146 -9.26 15.14 1.05
C SER A 146 -10.09 14.57 2.16
N LEU A 147 -11.20 14.25 2.21
CA LEU A 147 -11.95 13.93 3.41
C LEU A 147 -13.06 12.95 3.07
N LEU A 148 -12.71 11.69 2.95
CA LEU A 148 -13.72 10.65 2.93
C LEU A 148 -14.20 10.46 4.38
N PRO A 149 -15.39 10.93 4.72
CA PRO A 149 -15.94 10.77 6.08
C PRO A 149 -16.25 9.32 6.44
N SER A 150 -16.19 8.42 5.45
CA SER A 150 -16.36 6.98 5.62
C SER A 150 -15.14 6.25 5.09
N PRO A 151 -14.48 5.41 5.88
CA PRO A 151 -13.36 4.63 5.41
C PRO A 151 -13.81 3.65 4.33
N TYR A 152 -12.99 3.51 3.31
CA TYR A 152 -13.13 2.43 2.35
C TYR A 152 -12.80 1.11 3.03
N ARG A 153 -13.40 0.01 2.58
CA ARG A 153 -13.19 -1.32 3.17
C ARG A 153 -12.80 -2.32 2.09
N ILE A 154 -11.93 -3.25 2.44
CA ILE A 154 -11.59 -4.37 1.57
C ILE A 154 -12.77 -5.36 1.52
N GLY A 155 -13.37 -5.67 2.65
CA GLY A 155 -14.42 -6.68 2.75
C GLY A 155 -13.92 -8.05 2.26
N ASN A 156 -14.83 -8.84 1.71
CA ASN A 156 -14.50 -10.20 1.26
C ASN A 156 -13.99 -10.27 -0.19
N ALA A 157 -13.78 -9.13 -0.84
CA ALA A 157 -13.45 -9.09 -2.27
C ALA A 157 -12.16 -9.87 -2.60
N LEU A 158 -11.19 -9.88 -1.68
CA LEU A 158 -9.87 -10.47 -1.92
C LEU A 158 -9.68 -11.83 -1.22
N ALA A 159 -10.62 -12.22 -0.35
CA ALA A 159 -10.43 -13.34 0.59
C ALA A 159 -9.98 -14.66 -0.05
N GLU A 160 -10.41 -14.96 -1.26
CA GLU A 160 -10.17 -16.24 -1.95
C GLU A 160 -9.09 -16.19 -3.04
N LEU A 161 -8.35 -15.08 -3.18
CA LEU A 161 -7.33 -14.89 -4.21
C LEU A 161 -6.01 -15.59 -3.85
N LYS A 162 -5.93 -16.88 -4.10
CA LYS A 162 -4.80 -17.78 -3.71
C LYS A 162 -3.45 -17.43 -4.34
N TYR A 163 -3.43 -16.68 -5.43
CA TYR A 163 -2.22 -16.35 -6.17
C TYR A 163 -1.76 -14.91 -5.97
N LEU A 164 -2.48 -14.12 -5.15
CA LEU A 164 -2.20 -12.71 -4.94
C LEU A 164 -0.92 -12.54 -4.08
N LYS A 165 0.18 -12.24 -4.75
CA LYS A 165 1.51 -12.03 -4.12
C LYS A 165 1.81 -10.57 -3.84
N ASN A 166 1.24 -9.64 -4.63
CA ASN A 166 1.52 -8.22 -4.52
C ASN A 166 0.21 -7.45 -4.42
N LEU A 167 0.02 -6.78 -3.31
CA LEU A 167 -1.16 -5.98 -3.04
C LEU A 167 -0.74 -4.55 -2.69
N THR A 168 -1.21 -3.59 -3.50
CA THR A 168 -1.13 -2.16 -3.22
C THR A 168 -2.53 -1.61 -3.12
N ILE A 169 -2.87 -1.04 -1.97
CA ILE A 169 -4.10 -0.30 -1.75
C ILE A 169 -3.73 1.03 -1.11
N SER A 170 -3.64 2.07 -1.92
CA SER A 170 -3.14 3.37 -1.47
C SER A 170 -4.19 4.46 -1.60
N ALA A 171 -4.21 5.37 -0.64
CA ALA A 171 -5.04 6.58 -0.64
C ALA A 171 -6.55 6.34 -0.73
N LEU A 172 -7.05 5.25 -0.14
CA LEU A 172 -8.49 4.93 -0.06
C LEU A 172 -9.13 5.26 1.29
N GLY A 173 -8.34 5.69 2.28
CA GLY A 173 -8.84 5.96 3.62
C GLY A 173 -9.12 4.70 4.46
N ILE A 174 -8.48 3.57 4.13
CA ILE A 174 -8.59 2.33 4.91
C ILE A 174 -8.03 2.58 6.31
N THR A 175 -8.72 2.07 7.33
CA THR A 175 -8.33 2.23 8.74
C THR A 175 -7.78 0.97 9.37
N THR A 176 -8.05 -0.18 8.77
CA THR A 176 -7.58 -1.49 9.24
C THR A 176 -7.54 -2.50 8.10
N ILE A 177 -6.83 -3.58 8.32
CA ILE A 177 -6.84 -4.79 7.50
C ILE A 177 -7.05 -5.97 8.43
N ASP A 178 -8.06 -6.79 8.14
CA ASP A 178 -8.34 -8.03 8.85
C ASP A 178 -7.80 -9.21 8.04
N LYS A 179 -7.22 -10.21 8.71
CA LYS A 179 -6.74 -11.44 8.05
C LYS A 179 -7.84 -12.21 7.33
N ASN A 180 -9.10 -12.06 7.73
CA ASN A 180 -10.22 -12.73 7.06
C ASN A 180 -10.54 -12.05 5.71
N GLU A 181 -10.28 -10.74 5.58
CA GLU A 181 -10.40 -10.02 4.31
C GLU A 181 -9.32 -10.46 3.31
N LEU A 182 -8.18 -10.96 3.82
CA LEU A 182 -7.04 -11.48 3.06
C LEU A 182 -6.78 -12.97 3.37
N LYS A 183 -7.80 -13.76 3.60
CA LYS A 183 -7.71 -15.14 4.10
C LYS A 183 -6.73 -16.03 3.33
N GLU A 184 -6.83 -16.08 2.01
CA GLU A 184 -5.88 -16.82 1.19
C GLU A 184 -4.64 -15.97 0.82
N PRO A 185 -4.78 -14.67 0.45
CA PRO A 185 -3.63 -13.84 0.15
C PRO A 185 -2.60 -13.76 1.28
N CYS A 186 -3.01 -13.65 2.54
CA CYS A 186 -2.04 -13.49 3.64
C CYS A 186 -0.98 -14.60 3.68
N LYS A 187 -1.29 -15.80 3.20
CA LYS A 187 -0.38 -16.96 3.16
C LYS A 187 0.72 -16.85 2.09
N VAL A 188 0.49 -16.04 1.04
CA VAL A 188 1.35 -15.98 -0.15
C VAL A 188 1.82 -14.56 -0.50
N LEU A 189 1.30 -13.53 0.16
CA LEU A 189 1.69 -12.14 -0.05
C LEU A 189 3.19 -11.95 0.21
N ARG A 190 3.86 -11.33 -0.75
CA ARG A 190 5.25 -10.89 -0.71
C ARG A 190 5.39 -9.39 -0.57
N THR A 191 4.41 -8.65 -1.09
CA THR A 191 4.37 -7.20 -1.00
C THR A 191 3.00 -6.77 -0.51
N LEU A 192 2.98 -5.98 0.55
CA LEU A 192 1.80 -5.29 1.06
C LEU A 192 2.12 -3.80 1.20
N ASP A 193 1.52 -3.01 0.32
CA ASP A 193 1.60 -1.55 0.37
C ASP A 193 0.22 -0.97 0.67
N VAL A 194 0.10 -0.38 1.84
CA VAL A 194 -1.13 0.30 2.30
C VAL A 194 -0.84 1.75 2.68
N SER A 195 0.05 2.36 1.91
CA SER A 195 0.46 3.74 2.08
C SER A 195 -0.67 4.74 1.84
N GLY A 196 -0.56 5.91 2.47
CA GLY A 196 -1.48 7.03 2.26
C GLY A 196 -2.92 6.77 2.71
N ASN A 197 -3.14 5.82 3.60
CA ASN A 197 -4.46 5.51 4.17
C ASN A 197 -4.68 6.21 5.53
N ASN A 198 -5.62 5.73 6.31
CA ASN A 198 -6.04 6.32 7.58
C ASN A 198 -5.83 5.37 8.77
N PHE A 199 -4.78 4.58 8.75
CA PHE A 199 -4.42 3.76 9.91
C PHE A 199 -4.11 4.66 11.10
N THR A 200 -4.63 4.30 12.27
CA THR A 200 -4.31 4.95 13.56
C THR A 200 -3.48 4.05 14.46
N SER A 201 -3.35 2.78 14.11
CA SER A 201 -2.52 1.79 14.77
C SER A 201 -2.00 0.77 13.77
N ILE A 202 -0.98 0.02 14.13
CA ILE A 202 -0.53 -1.13 13.34
C ILE A 202 -1.64 -2.20 13.41
N PRO A 203 -2.12 -2.74 12.27
CA PRO A 203 -3.12 -3.80 12.28
C PRO A 203 -2.67 -4.98 13.15
N TYR A 204 -3.56 -5.41 14.06
CA TYR A 204 -3.25 -6.49 15.01
C TYR A 204 -2.84 -7.81 14.30
N ASP A 205 -3.48 -8.12 13.19
CA ASP A 205 -3.23 -9.33 12.41
C ASP A 205 -1.96 -9.26 11.53
N LEU A 206 -1.30 -8.10 11.46
CA LEU A 206 -0.07 -7.91 10.68
C LEU A 206 1.13 -8.47 11.44
N THR A 207 1.32 -9.78 11.35
CA THR A 207 2.36 -10.52 12.05
C THR A 207 3.08 -11.49 11.12
N PRO A 208 4.34 -11.89 11.42
CA PRO A 208 5.07 -12.90 10.63
C PRO A 208 4.33 -14.24 10.53
N THR A 209 3.53 -14.59 11.53
CA THR A 209 2.73 -15.82 11.55
C THR A 209 1.60 -15.78 10.54
N ASN A 210 0.91 -14.66 10.46
CA ASN A 210 -0.21 -14.50 9.53
C ASN A 210 0.26 -14.24 8.09
N TYR A 211 1.43 -13.58 7.92
CA TYR A 211 2.01 -13.23 6.62
C TYR A 211 3.41 -13.85 6.45
N PRO A 212 3.53 -15.19 6.37
CA PRO A 212 4.81 -15.89 6.44
C PRO A 212 5.74 -15.63 5.25
N GLU A 213 5.21 -15.18 4.12
CA GLU A 213 5.98 -14.91 2.89
C GLU A 213 6.23 -13.41 2.63
N LEU A 214 5.82 -12.52 3.56
CA LEU A 214 5.93 -11.09 3.34
C LEU A 214 7.39 -10.63 3.38
N LEU A 215 7.80 -9.94 2.31
CA LEU A 215 9.14 -9.40 2.11
C LEU A 215 9.14 -7.87 2.13
N ASN A 216 8.07 -7.24 1.65
CA ASN A 216 7.97 -5.79 1.52
C ASN A 216 6.69 -5.29 2.18
N LEU A 217 6.85 -4.41 3.16
CA LEU A 217 5.75 -3.79 3.89
C LEU A 217 5.88 -2.28 3.84
N SER A 218 4.82 -1.60 3.39
CA SER A 218 4.71 -0.14 3.45
C SER A 218 3.45 0.30 4.19
N LEU A 219 3.64 1.07 5.24
CA LEU A 219 2.62 1.82 5.98
C LEU A 219 2.88 3.33 5.88
N THR A 220 3.61 3.76 4.86
CA THR A 220 4.02 5.16 4.66
C THR A 220 2.82 6.09 4.52
N GLY A 221 2.91 7.30 5.09
CA GLY A 221 1.94 8.35 4.82
C GLY A 221 0.56 8.15 5.46
N ASN A 222 0.45 7.37 6.53
CA ASN A 222 -0.80 7.20 7.27
C ASN A 222 -1.06 8.37 8.24
N ARG A 223 -0.80 9.57 7.81
CA ARG A 223 -1.27 10.83 8.40
C ARG A 223 -1.80 11.76 7.31
N ARG A 224 -2.43 11.17 6.32
CA ARG A 224 -2.83 11.82 5.07
C ARG A 224 -3.59 13.12 5.26
N TYR A 225 -4.41 13.20 6.30
CA TYR A 225 -5.23 14.38 6.59
C TYR A 225 -4.71 15.16 7.80
N SER A 226 -3.57 14.77 8.35
CA SER A 226 -3.00 15.43 9.49
C SER A 226 -2.16 16.61 9.04
N SER A 227 -2.52 17.81 9.49
CA SER A 227 -1.67 18.99 9.47
C SER A 227 -0.82 19.11 10.72
N ILE A 228 -0.70 18.03 11.51
CA ILE A 228 0.02 18.05 12.78
C ILE A 228 1.50 18.32 12.51
N THR A 229 1.99 19.43 13.02
CA THR A 229 3.40 19.79 13.07
C THR A 229 3.98 19.60 14.48
N ASP A 230 3.10 19.44 15.47
CA ASP A 230 3.44 19.20 16.87
C ASP A 230 2.45 18.16 17.45
N LEU A 231 2.97 17.10 18.06
CA LEU A 231 2.15 16.05 18.67
C LEU A 231 1.30 16.53 19.86
N SER A 232 1.61 17.70 20.44
CA SER A 232 0.79 18.31 21.49
C SER A 232 -0.55 18.81 20.97
N THR A 233 -0.66 19.05 19.68
CA THR A 233 -1.86 19.58 19.01
C THR A 233 -2.71 18.46 18.40
N GLU A 234 -2.83 17.33 19.08
CA GLU A 234 -3.69 16.24 18.65
C GLU A 234 -5.12 16.71 18.51
N THR A 235 -5.63 16.67 17.31
CA THR A 235 -7.04 16.94 17.06
C THR A 235 -7.74 15.66 16.64
N ARG A 236 -8.98 15.50 17.10
CA ARG A 236 -9.88 14.41 16.70
C ARG A 236 -10.05 14.32 15.18
N ASP A 237 -9.86 15.43 14.50
CA ASP A 237 -10.11 15.59 13.06
C ASP A 237 -8.87 15.30 12.20
N ASN A 238 -7.73 15.00 12.82
CA ASN A 238 -6.48 14.68 12.14
C ASN A 238 -5.99 13.26 12.50
N PRO A 239 -6.66 12.22 12.00
CA PRO A 239 -6.23 10.85 12.24
C PRO A 239 -4.89 10.56 11.58
N GLY A 240 -4.09 9.72 12.22
CA GLY A 240 -2.82 9.27 11.70
C GLY A 240 -2.26 8.11 12.50
N LEU A 241 -1.27 7.43 11.94
CA LEU A 241 -0.59 6.31 12.59
C LEU A 241 0.33 6.85 13.70
N ARG A 242 -0.27 7.03 14.88
CA ARG A 242 0.40 7.54 16.06
C ARG A 242 0.85 6.39 16.95
N ILE A 243 2.13 6.18 17.02
CA ILE A 243 2.72 5.05 17.75
C ILE A 243 3.94 5.52 18.52
N ASP A 244 4.01 5.10 19.78
CA ASP A 244 5.26 5.16 20.54
C ASP A 244 6.22 4.09 20.00
N ALA A 245 7.42 4.51 19.62
CA ALA A 245 8.46 3.62 19.11
C ALA A 245 8.91 2.55 20.15
N SER A 246 8.62 2.77 21.44
CA SER A 246 8.86 1.77 22.50
C SER A 246 7.76 0.73 22.63
N SER A 247 6.60 0.91 21.95
CA SER A 247 5.45 0.02 22.06
C SER A 247 5.73 -1.39 21.54
N SER A 248 5.02 -2.37 22.07
CA SER A 248 5.15 -3.76 21.63
C SER A 248 4.78 -3.96 20.15
N SER A 249 3.77 -3.24 19.65
CA SER A 249 3.36 -3.32 18.25
C SER A 249 4.45 -2.84 17.29
N PHE A 250 5.11 -1.73 17.61
CA PHE A 250 6.23 -1.23 16.83
C PHE A 250 7.45 -2.16 16.91
N LYS A 251 7.81 -2.62 18.11
CA LYS A 251 8.90 -3.58 18.32
C LYS A 251 8.67 -4.88 17.52
N ASN A 252 7.42 -5.35 17.44
CA ASN A 252 7.10 -6.56 16.68
C ASN A 252 7.32 -6.38 15.16
N LEU A 253 7.08 -5.19 14.60
CA LEU A 253 7.45 -4.91 13.21
C LEU A 253 8.97 -5.01 13.00
N LEU A 254 9.75 -4.46 13.92
CA LEU A 254 11.22 -4.46 13.83
C LEU A 254 11.83 -5.87 14.01
N LYS A 255 11.16 -6.77 14.74
CA LYS A 255 11.57 -8.17 14.92
C LYS A 255 11.28 -9.08 13.71
N TRP A 256 10.71 -8.56 12.65
CA TRP A 256 10.30 -9.35 11.48
C TRP A 256 11.51 -9.72 10.60
N GLU A 257 12.04 -10.91 10.76
CA GLU A 257 13.30 -11.33 10.14
C GLU A 257 13.29 -11.40 8.61
N LYS A 258 12.17 -11.81 8.00
CA LYS A 258 12.07 -11.99 6.54
C LYS A 258 11.96 -10.69 5.75
N LEU A 259 11.61 -9.57 6.37
CA LEU A 259 11.41 -8.31 5.64
C LEU A 259 12.70 -7.86 4.96
N LYS A 260 12.58 -7.56 3.68
CA LYS A 260 13.60 -6.88 2.88
C LYS A 260 13.36 -5.37 2.80
N SER A 261 12.11 -4.95 2.91
CA SER A 261 11.74 -3.55 2.93
C SER A 261 10.68 -3.28 3.99
N LEU A 262 10.95 -2.28 4.83
CA LEU A 262 10.00 -1.74 5.78
C LEU A 262 9.96 -0.22 5.65
N SER A 263 8.82 0.31 5.19
CA SER A 263 8.61 1.75 5.01
C SER A 263 7.54 2.26 5.96
N LEU A 264 7.95 3.14 6.87
CA LEU A 264 7.12 3.75 7.91
C LEU A 264 7.19 5.27 7.91
N SER A 265 7.72 5.87 6.85
CA SER A 265 7.89 7.32 6.72
C SER A 265 6.57 8.06 6.70
N TYR A 266 6.60 9.33 7.09
CA TYR A 266 5.45 10.22 7.02
C TYR A 266 4.24 9.71 7.80
N ASN A 267 4.50 9.34 9.06
CA ASN A 267 3.49 8.95 10.04
C ASN A 267 3.58 9.86 11.29
N LEU A 268 2.98 9.45 12.38
CA LEU A 268 3.04 10.12 13.68
C LEU A 268 3.77 9.25 14.71
N ILE A 269 4.83 8.55 14.29
CA ILE A 269 5.65 7.73 15.18
C ILE A 269 6.54 8.65 16.02
N TYR A 270 6.55 8.46 17.33
CA TYR A 270 7.26 9.33 18.27
C TYR A 270 8.07 8.53 19.28
N GLY A 271 8.87 9.26 20.09
CA GLY A 271 9.72 8.68 21.10
C GLY A 271 11.06 8.22 20.55
N GLN A 272 11.76 7.39 21.29
CA GLN A 272 13.08 6.87 20.92
C GLN A 272 12.97 5.48 20.31
N LEU A 273 13.82 5.17 19.32
CA LEU A 273 13.94 3.83 18.80
C LEU A 273 14.34 2.87 19.92
N PRO A 274 13.70 1.66 19.99
CA PRO A 274 13.97 0.72 21.06
C PRO A 274 15.37 0.11 20.93
N THR A 275 16.05 -0.06 22.03
CA THR A 275 17.37 -0.73 22.07
C THR A 275 17.28 -2.25 22.04
N PHE A 276 16.12 -2.83 22.38
CA PHE A 276 15.90 -4.26 22.60
C PHE A 276 16.78 -4.87 23.70
N ILE A 277 17.20 -4.04 24.61
CA ILE A 277 17.99 -4.43 25.78
C ILE A 277 17.14 -4.20 27.02
N ASN A 278 17.11 -5.21 27.89
CA ASN A 278 16.42 -5.12 29.16
C ASN A 278 17.15 -4.13 30.07
N SER A 279 16.47 -3.06 30.45
CA SER A 279 17.03 -1.99 31.29
C SER A 279 17.47 -2.46 32.67
N TYR A 280 16.89 -3.58 33.15
CA TYR A 280 17.19 -4.08 34.50
C TYR A 280 18.53 -4.82 34.59
N ASN A 281 18.86 -5.66 33.59
CA ASN A 281 20.03 -6.55 33.65
C ASN A 281 20.92 -6.51 32.40
N GLY A 282 20.62 -5.65 31.41
CA GLY A 282 21.39 -5.51 30.19
C GLY A 282 21.31 -6.69 29.22
N SER A 283 20.46 -7.68 29.49
CA SER A 283 20.24 -8.81 28.56
C SER A 283 19.36 -8.39 27.39
N LEU A 284 19.40 -9.17 26.31
CA LEU A 284 18.46 -8.97 25.20
C LEU A 284 17.02 -9.23 25.66
N GLU A 285 16.06 -8.48 25.10
CA GLU A 285 14.65 -8.72 25.34
C GLU A 285 14.19 -10.09 24.84
N TYR A 286 13.15 -10.63 25.45
CA TYR A 286 12.57 -11.91 25.03
C TYR A 286 12.22 -11.92 23.53
N GLY A 287 12.60 -13.01 22.86
CA GLY A 287 12.38 -13.19 21.42
C GLY A 287 13.33 -12.40 20.52
N VAL A 288 14.41 -11.85 21.08
CA VAL A 288 15.49 -11.19 20.31
C VAL A 288 16.79 -11.97 20.52
N SER A 289 17.52 -12.21 19.44
CA SER A 289 18.85 -12.84 19.46
C SER A 289 19.91 -11.85 18.98
N ALA A 290 21.16 -12.12 19.32
CA ALA A 290 22.32 -11.45 18.70
C ALA A 290 22.72 -12.21 17.41
N TYR A 291 23.67 -11.65 16.67
CA TYR A 291 24.27 -12.33 15.53
C TYR A 291 25.10 -13.52 16.01
N THR A 292 24.95 -14.66 15.35
CA THR A 292 25.76 -15.87 15.57
C THR A 292 26.96 -15.91 14.63
N ASP A 293 27.90 -16.81 14.87
CA ASP A 293 29.00 -17.07 13.94
C ASP A 293 28.47 -17.50 12.56
N GLU A 294 27.39 -18.27 12.54
CA GLU A 294 26.73 -18.70 11.30
C GLU A 294 26.12 -17.51 10.52
N ASP A 295 25.46 -16.59 11.22
CA ASP A 295 24.95 -15.36 10.60
C ASP A 295 26.08 -14.54 9.96
N ILE A 296 27.21 -14.43 10.66
CA ILE A 296 28.37 -13.68 10.19
C ILE A 296 28.97 -14.35 8.96
N LEU A 297 29.13 -15.66 8.97
CA LEU A 297 29.71 -16.41 7.83
C LEU A 297 28.84 -16.44 6.59
N LYS A 298 27.52 -16.31 6.74
CA LYS A 298 26.56 -16.29 5.62
C LYS A 298 26.38 -14.92 4.97
N ASN A 299 26.94 -13.86 5.56
CA ASN A 299 26.77 -12.48 5.09
C ASN A 299 28.12 -11.86 4.74
N ASP A 300 28.39 -11.64 3.46
CA ASP A 300 29.66 -11.09 2.96
C ASP A 300 30.04 -9.77 3.61
N THR A 301 29.06 -8.92 3.91
CA THR A 301 29.30 -7.62 4.59
C THR A 301 29.80 -7.87 6.03
N LEU A 302 29.12 -8.71 6.79
CA LEU A 302 29.52 -9.05 8.17
C LEU A 302 30.85 -9.81 8.20
N MET A 303 31.05 -10.72 7.28
CA MET A 303 32.29 -11.51 7.16
C MET A 303 33.52 -10.62 6.94
N SER A 304 33.37 -9.51 6.24
CA SER A 304 34.45 -8.55 5.99
C SER A 304 34.79 -7.64 7.16
N ALA A 305 33.98 -7.63 8.22
CA ALA A 305 34.21 -6.80 9.40
C ALA A 305 35.45 -7.24 10.18
N SER A 306 36.04 -6.31 10.94
CA SER A 306 37.14 -6.62 11.88
C SER A 306 36.68 -7.59 12.97
N ASP A 307 37.63 -8.25 13.63
CA ASP A 307 37.31 -9.18 14.71
C ASP A 307 36.65 -8.46 15.90
N GLU A 308 37.01 -7.22 16.15
CA GLU A 308 36.36 -6.38 17.16
C GLU A 308 34.89 -6.13 16.85
N VAL A 309 34.57 -5.77 15.58
CA VAL A 309 33.19 -5.59 15.13
C VAL A 309 32.42 -6.91 15.17
N LYS A 310 33.01 -8.01 14.77
CA LYS A 310 32.40 -9.35 14.87
C LYS A 310 32.10 -9.74 16.32
N ALA A 311 33.00 -9.42 17.25
CA ALA A 311 32.75 -9.62 18.67
C ALA A 311 31.59 -8.76 19.17
N LYS A 312 31.54 -7.49 18.76
CA LYS A 312 30.44 -6.56 19.09
C LYS A 312 29.10 -7.05 18.53
N LEU A 313 29.04 -7.55 17.31
CA LEU A 313 27.83 -8.10 16.68
C LEU A 313 27.19 -9.23 17.50
N LYS A 314 28.00 -10.04 18.19
CA LYS A 314 27.52 -11.11 19.06
C LYS A 314 26.87 -10.61 20.36
N THR A 315 26.87 -9.33 20.62
CA THR A 315 26.30 -8.72 21.84
C THR A 315 25.12 -7.80 21.54
N ILE A 316 24.87 -7.44 20.27
CA ILE A 316 23.82 -6.52 19.88
C ILE A 316 22.58 -7.24 19.31
N PRO A 317 21.37 -6.63 19.46
CA PRO A 317 20.15 -7.19 18.92
C PRO A 317 20.20 -7.34 17.39
N LYS A 318 19.86 -8.53 16.87
CA LYS A 318 19.69 -8.78 15.44
C LYS A 318 18.29 -8.37 15.00
N ILE A 319 18.14 -7.15 14.54
CA ILE A 319 16.87 -6.52 14.16
C ILE A 319 16.81 -6.30 12.66
N LEU A 320 15.67 -6.62 12.02
CA LEU A 320 15.47 -6.53 10.57
C LEU A 320 16.66 -7.11 9.75
N PRO A 321 17.21 -8.26 10.07
CA PRO A 321 18.54 -8.72 9.58
C PRO A 321 18.63 -8.80 8.05
N ASN A 322 17.50 -9.00 7.37
CA ASN A 322 17.42 -9.11 5.92
C ASN A 322 16.97 -7.81 5.23
N ALA A 323 16.76 -6.73 5.98
CA ALA A 323 16.30 -5.48 5.40
C ALA A 323 17.36 -4.86 4.47
N GLU A 324 16.94 -4.55 3.28
CA GLU A 324 17.66 -3.78 2.27
C GLU A 324 17.23 -2.31 2.26
N LEU A 325 15.99 -2.07 2.73
CA LEU A 325 15.40 -0.75 2.92
C LEU A 325 14.72 -0.69 4.28
N PHE A 326 15.05 0.33 5.04
CA PHE A 326 14.33 0.74 6.23
C PHE A 326 14.12 2.25 6.17
N SER A 327 12.86 2.70 6.12
CA SER A 327 12.52 4.10 5.99
C SER A 327 11.55 4.53 7.09
N ILE A 328 11.96 5.54 7.88
CA ILE A 328 11.21 6.02 9.05
C ILE A 328 11.30 7.55 9.21
N ASN A 329 11.75 8.24 8.17
CA ASN A 329 11.85 9.68 8.12
C ASN A 329 10.48 10.37 8.15
N LEU A 330 10.46 11.67 8.40
CA LEU A 330 9.24 12.49 8.48
C LEU A 330 8.22 11.96 9.51
N ASN A 331 8.73 11.55 10.66
CA ASN A 331 8.00 11.21 11.87
C ASN A 331 8.36 12.20 12.99
N PHE A 332 8.09 11.85 14.23
CA PHE A 332 8.38 12.64 15.42
C PHE A 332 9.35 11.93 16.36
N LEU A 333 10.24 11.13 15.79
CA LEU A 333 11.24 10.41 16.56
C LEU A 333 12.23 11.39 17.20
N THR A 334 12.66 11.04 18.39
CA THR A 334 13.61 11.81 19.20
C THR A 334 14.67 10.87 19.76
N GLY A 335 15.75 11.41 20.25
CA GLY A 335 16.78 10.64 20.94
C GLY A 335 18.16 11.19 20.65
N ASP A 336 19.01 11.14 21.66
CA ASP A 336 20.41 11.56 21.53
C ASP A 336 21.29 10.41 21.05
N ASP A 337 20.85 9.17 21.25
CA ASP A 337 21.59 7.96 20.89
C ASP A 337 20.80 7.07 19.93
N LEU A 338 21.42 6.68 18.84
CA LEU A 338 20.91 5.63 17.97
C LEU A 338 21.21 4.25 18.54
N PRO A 339 20.27 3.31 18.44
CA PRO A 339 20.50 1.96 18.96
C PRO A 339 21.57 1.21 18.15
N ASP A 340 22.38 0.41 18.86
CA ASP A 340 23.45 -0.38 18.25
C ASP A 340 22.97 -1.27 17.12
N TRP A 341 21.75 -1.83 17.20
CA TRP A 341 21.22 -2.66 16.13
C TRP A 341 21.07 -1.94 14.80
N LEU A 342 20.83 -0.63 14.85
CA LEU A 342 20.76 0.21 13.67
C LEU A 342 22.16 0.62 13.19
N LEU A 343 23.01 1.10 14.11
CA LEU A 343 24.37 1.54 13.79
C LEU A 343 25.26 0.44 13.23
N TYR A 344 25.06 -0.79 13.71
CA TYR A 344 25.82 -1.98 13.24
C TYR A 344 25.08 -2.79 12.21
N HIS A 345 23.94 -2.31 11.68
CA HIS A 345 23.21 -3.05 10.66
C HIS A 345 24.03 -3.16 9.37
N PRO A 346 24.15 -4.35 8.75
CA PRO A 346 25.04 -4.56 7.59
C PRO A 346 24.61 -3.80 6.32
N ARG A 347 23.41 -3.25 6.31
CA ARG A 347 22.86 -2.45 5.20
C ARG A 347 22.61 -1.00 5.59
N PHE A 348 23.14 -0.51 6.70
CA PHE A 348 22.88 0.83 7.22
C PHE A 348 23.12 1.93 6.15
N ALA A 349 24.18 1.81 5.35
CA ALA A 349 24.47 2.76 4.29
C ALA A 349 23.35 2.85 3.22
N ARG A 350 22.56 1.79 3.03
CA ARG A 350 21.45 1.77 2.08
C ARG A 350 20.16 2.34 2.65
N PHE A 351 20.09 2.58 3.95
CA PHE A 351 18.92 3.16 4.60
C PHE A 351 18.84 4.68 4.44
N ASP A 352 19.73 5.29 3.64
CA ASP A 352 19.88 6.73 3.57
C ASP A 352 19.98 7.36 4.96
N PRO A 353 21.12 7.16 5.66
CA PRO A 353 21.24 7.55 7.08
C PRO A 353 20.99 9.04 7.32
N PHE A 354 21.26 9.90 6.34
CA PHE A 354 20.97 11.32 6.45
C PHE A 354 19.47 11.56 6.55
N THR A 355 18.69 11.07 5.58
CA THR A 355 17.23 11.21 5.61
C THR A 355 16.63 10.51 6.81
N LEU A 356 17.13 9.31 7.16
CA LEU A 356 16.66 8.55 8.32
C LEU A 356 16.84 9.31 9.64
N ILE A 357 18.00 9.95 9.83
CA ILE A 357 18.44 10.53 11.10
C ILE A 357 18.01 11.99 11.24
N TYR A 358 18.14 12.79 10.16
CA TYR A 358 18.00 14.25 10.22
C TYR A 358 16.63 14.77 9.79
N THR A 359 15.82 13.98 9.13
CA THR A 359 14.54 14.44 8.62
C THR A 359 13.40 13.95 9.51
N GLN A 360 13.16 14.66 10.61
CA GLN A 360 12.03 14.45 11.51
C GLN A 360 11.22 15.74 11.67
N ASP A 361 9.88 15.64 11.71
CA ASP A 361 8.99 16.80 11.74
C ASP A 361 9.02 17.57 13.08
N SER A 362 9.48 16.93 14.15
CA SER A 362 9.62 17.57 15.46
C SER A 362 10.73 18.64 15.51
N GLY A 363 11.49 18.82 14.43
CA GLY A 363 12.68 19.66 14.41
C GLY A 363 13.83 19.12 15.29
N LYS A 364 13.66 17.92 15.84
CA LYS A 364 14.67 17.22 16.63
C LYS A 364 15.18 16.04 15.83
N ASP A 365 16.47 16.04 15.59
CA ASP A 365 17.11 14.98 14.83
C ASP A 365 17.39 13.75 15.72
N MET A 366 17.34 12.58 15.13
CA MET A 366 17.88 11.37 15.74
C MET A 366 19.38 11.28 15.46
N LYS A 367 20.15 12.29 15.84
CA LYS A 367 21.59 12.32 15.52
C LYS A 367 22.31 11.15 16.10
N GLY A 368 21.96 10.83 17.32
CA GLY A 368 22.64 9.84 18.10
C GLY A 368 24.14 10.04 18.16
N ASN A 369 24.81 9.14 18.80
CA ASN A 369 26.26 9.12 18.86
C ASN A 369 26.82 8.30 17.68
N ILE A 370 26.92 8.92 16.49
CA ILE A 370 27.58 8.33 15.34
C ILE A 370 28.99 8.86 15.26
N PRO A 371 30.02 8.10 15.67
CA PRO A 371 31.40 8.54 15.62
C PRO A 371 31.81 8.92 14.19
N GLY A 372 32.37 10.12 14.02
CA GLY A 372 32.84 10.63 12.75
C GLY A 372 31.77 11.12 11.78
N PHE A 373 30.49 11.06 12.13
CA PHE A 373 29.43 11.64 11.34
C PHE A 373 29.37 13.16 11.53
N LYS A 374 29.75 13.89 10.49
CA LYS A 374 29.85 15.36 10.52
C LYS A 374 28.72 15.95 9.71
N ASN A 375 27.52 15.99 10.09
CA ASN A 375 26.41 16.70 9.42
C ASN A 375 26.45 16.72 7.87
N GLU A 376 27.25 15.86 7.26
CA GLU A 376 27.40 15.71 5.80
C GLU A 376 26.80 14.38 5.40
N PRO A 377 25.79 14.38 4.52
CA PRO A 377 25.05 13.17 4.13
C PRO A 377 25.93 12.05 3.55
N SER A 378 27.04 12.44 2.92
CA SER A 378 27.98 11.51 2.27
C SER A 378 29.06 10.95 3.19
N ASN A 379 29.16 11.43 4.43
CA ASN A 379 30.25 11.02 5.31
C ASN A 379 29.93 9.75 6.11
N LEU A 380 30.05 8.59 5.46
CA LEU A 380 29.86 7.28 6.07
C LEU A 380 31.19 6.51 6.23
N GLU A 381 32.32 7.19 6.29
CA GLU A 381 33.63 6.53 6.43
C GLU A 381 33.66 5.60 7.64
N TRP A 382 33.16 6.05 8.77
CA TRP A 382 33.04 5.24 10.00
C TRP A 382 32.27 3.92 9.78
N PHE A 383 31.29 3.87 8.86
CA PHE A 383 30.56 2.65 8.49
C PHE A 383 31.40 1.77 7.57
N TYR A 384 32.06 2.35 6.57
CA TYR A 384 32.90 1.63 5.63
C TYR A 384 34.21 1.11 6.27
N GLU A 385 34.66 1.73 7.33
CA GLU A 385 35.75 1.18 8.16
C GLU A 385 35.32 -0.14 8.86
N ARG A 386 34.06 -0.21 9.31
CA ARG A 386 33.50 -1.43 9.89
C ARG A 386 33.24 -2.53 8.86
N TYR A 387 32.74 -2.13 7.72
CA TYR A 387 32.31 -3.00 6.64
C TYR A 387 32.93 -2.59 5.29
N PRO A 388 34.21 -2.90 5.05
CA PRO A 388 34.91 -2.47 3.83
C PRO A 388 34.24 -2.94 2.54
N LYS A 389 33.66 -4.13 2.51
CA LYS A 389 32.94 -4.65 1.34
C LYS A 389 31.61 -3.96 1.04
N ALA A 390 31.09 -3.17 1.97
CA ALA A 390 29.87 -2.39 1.74
C ALA A 390 30.12 -1.08 0.98
N ARG A 391 31.40 -0.64 0.87
CA ARG A 391 31.77 0.55 0.12
C ARG A 391 31.42 0.37 -1.35
N PRO A 392 30.67 1.30 -1.96
CA PRO A 392 30.42 1.26 -3.40
C PRO A 392 31.71 1.22 -4.16
N THR A 393 31.87 0.25 -5.07
CA THR A 393 32.92 0.32 -6.09
C THR A 393 32.58 1.47 -7.00
N LEU A 394 33.44 2.49 -7.05
CA LEU A 394 33.38 3.50 -8.09
C LEU A 394 33.60 2.76 -9.42
N THR A 395 32.51 2.46 -10.12
CA THR A 395 32.61 2.17 -11.54
C THR A 395 32.89 3.52 -12.18
N ASP A 396 34.13 3.72 -12.64
CA ASP A 396 34.49 4.83 -13.50
C ASP A 396 33.50 4.84 -14.68
N ASN A 397 32.63 5.85 -14.72
CA ASN A 397 31.78 6.16 -15.87
C ASN A 397 32.61 7.02 -16.85
#